data_8901eadb5931d3d1209225e9af241cb8
#
_entry.id   8901eadb5931d3d1209225e9af241cb8
#
_cell.length_a   1.000
_cell.length_b   1.000
_cell.length_c   1.000
_cell.angle_alpha   90.00
_cell.angle_beta   90.00
_cell.angle_gamma   90.00
#
_symmetry.space_group_name_H-M   'P 1'
#
loop_
_entity.id
_entity.type
_entity.pdbx_description
1 polymer ?
#
loop_
_entity_poly.entity_id
_entity_poly.type
_entity_poly.pdbx_seq_one_letter_code
_entity_poly.pdbx_strand_id
1 'polypeptide(L)'
;MIELEPRYLVQMAHLTTPATVWKYVEGAVTRSAANLVMLDLEDSIPRDNSELLEQGRANVIRAFNELDWGRRLRFFRPRGTQLDPAHADIAVIVEHAGRNLDGLIYPKIEDADEVRAIDATLTELERRFDLPAGRVRIEALIESARAEENVFEIAFASKRLVGLVLGTYDYWASLGLRASSYRYDHPLIDQVRGRIVKAAAAAGVPAIAEMTTNYPTRDKTEAERRAAIEEFRRDALYAREFGFAGKWTGIPEQTAMAVEIFQIPDDEINRAIEAARKFLEAEAEGRGAVMIDGRMSDRATDRVNRNTLKMAYALGRIDEAMARELRLI
;
A
#
# COMPACT_ATOMS: atom_id res chain seq x y z
N MET A 1 7.82 10.80 12.86
CA MET A 1 7.78 10.19 11.51
C MET A 1 8.39 8.80 11.60
N ILE A 2 7.77 7.81 10.98
CA ILE A 2 8.31 6.46 10.89
C ILE A 2 9.43 6.48 9.84
N GLU A 3 10.59 5.91 10.14
CA GLU A 3 11.67 5.74 9.18
C GLU A 3 11.45 4.41 8.44
N LEU A 4 11.07 4.48 7.17
CA LEU A 4 10.78 3.32 6.35
C LEU A 4 12.02 2.88 5.58
N GLU A 5 12.21 1.56 5.49
CA GLU A 5 13.09 0.99 4.48
C GLU A 5 12.57 1.37 3.08
N PRO A 6 13.45 1.73 2.13
CA PRO A 6 13.04 2.22 0.80
C PRO A 6 12.05 1.29 0.07
N ARG A 7 12.16 -0.04 0.27
CA ARG A 7 11.26 -1.01 -0.36
C ARG A 7 9.77 -0.82 -0.01
N TYR A 8 9.46 -0.31 1.19
CA TYR A 8 8.08 -0.05 1.62
C TYR A 8 7.51 1.27 1.08
N LEU A 9 8.33 2.11 0.44
CA LEU A 9 7.83 3.28 -0.28
C LEU A 9 7.27 2.92 -1.67
N VAL A 10 7.70 1.77 -2.23
CA VAL A 10 7.31 1.33 -3.58
C VAL A 10 6.06 0.47 -3.49
N GLN A 11 4.91 1.10 -3.49
CA GLN A 11 3.61 0.44 -3.31
C GLN A 11 2.58 0.85 -4.38
N MET A 12 2.99 0.95 -5.65
CA MET A 12 2.16 1.43 -6.76
C MET A 12 0.92 0.57 -7.04
N ALA A 13 1.04 -0.75 -6.83
CA ALA A 13 -0.07 -1.68 -7.03
C ALA A 13 -0.08 -2.77 -5.96
N HIS A 14 -1.19 -2.87 -5.23
CA HIS A 14 -1.50 -3.95 -4.29
C HIS A 14 -2.44 -4.94 -4.96
N LEU A 15 -1.98 -6.12 -5.29
CA LEU A 15 -2.83 -7.16 -5.88
C LEU A 15 -3.40 -8.06 -4.79
N THR A 16 -4.72 -8.03 -4.63
CA THR A 16 -5.43 -8.99 -3.78
C THR A 16 -5.66 -10.29 -4.51
N THR A 17 -5.41 -11.39 -3.81
CA THR A 17 -5.60 -12.73 -4.35
C THR A 17 -6.24 -13.64 -3.30
N PRO A 18 -7.36 -14.31 -3.62
CA PRO A 18 -7.94 -15.33 -2.75
C PRO A 18 -6.92 -16.42 -2.44
N ALA A 19 -6.58 -16.61 -1.16
CA ALA A 19 -5.58 -17.60 -0.75
C ALA A 19 -6.00 -19.04 -0.99
N THR A 20 -7.30 -19.31 -1.14
CA THR A 20 -7.86 -20.65 -1.33
C THR A 20 -7.57 -21.25 -2.71
N VAL A 21 -7.22 -20.44 -3.71
CA VAL A 21 -7.05 -20.88 -5.09
C VAL A 21 -5.57 -20.82 -5.49
N TRP A 22 -4.83 -21.93 -5.34
CA TRP A 22 -3.38 -21.99 -5.60
C TRP A 22 -2.95 -21.38 -6.94
N LYS A 23 -3.67 -21.68 -8.02
CA LYS A 23 -3.37 -21.13 -9.36
C LYS A 23 -3.37 -19.59 -9.38
N TYR A 24 -4.25 -18.96 -8.60
CA TYR A 24 -4.30 -17.50 -8.49
C TYR A 24 -3.14 -16.98 -7.65
N VAL A 25 -2.83 -17.64 -6.53
CA VAL A 25 -1.68 -17.33 -5.67
C VAL A 25 -0.38 -17.39 -6.48
N GLU A 26 -0.12 -18.52 -7.15
CA GLU A 26 1.06 -18.68 -7.99
C GLU A 26 1.12 -17.62 -9.10
N GLY A 27 -0.01 -17.37 -9.79
CA GLY A 27 -0.08 -16.36 -10.85
C GLY A 27 0.17 -14.93 -10.36
N ALA A 28 -0.37 -14.57 -9.21
CA ALA A 28 -0.16 -13.26 -8.59
C ALA A 28 1.32 -13.04 -8.22
N VAL A 29 1.95 -14.05 -7.64
CA VAL A 29 3.35 -13.98 -7.21
C VAL A 29 4.33 -13.99 -8.39
N THR A 30 4.14 -14.88 -9.36
CA THR A 30 5.16 -15.14 -10.39
C THR A 30 4.99 -14.33 -11.67
N ARG A 31 3.78 -13.86 -11.98
CA ARG A 31 3.45 -13.26 -13.30
C ARG A 31 2.88 -11.86 -13.23
N SER A 32 2.42 -11.38 -12.05
CA SER A 32 1.84 -10.03 -11.96
C SER A 32 2.91 -8.94 -11.93
N ALA A 33 2.51 -7.71 -12.27
CA ALA A 33 3.34 -6.52 -12.13
C ALA A 33 3.29 -5.91 -10.71
N ALA A 34 2.60 -6.55 -9.76
CA ALA A 34 2.39 -6.00 -8.42
C ALA A 34 3.69 -5.70 -7.67
N ASN A 35 3.71 -4.60 -6.94
CA ASN A 35 4.77 -4.31 -5.96
C ASN A 35 4.50 -5.03 -4.64
N LEU A 36 3.23 -5.20 -4.30
CA LEU A 36 2.76 -5.95 -3.16
C LEU A 36 1.69 -6.94 -3.60
N VAL A 37 1.80 -8.20 -3.20
CA VAL A 37 0.74 -9.18 -3.33
C VAL A 37 0.20 -9.50 -1.95
N MET A 38 -1.11 -9.35 -1.79
CA MET A 38 -1.85 -9.66 -0.58
C MET A 38 -2.62 -10.97 -0.77
N LEU A 39 -2.26 -12.00 -0.01
CA LEU A 39 -2.98 -13.27 0.03
C LEU A 39 -4.13 -13.15 1.05
N ASP A 40 -5.36 -13.27 0.57
CA ASP A 40 -6.54 -12.94 1.37
C ASP A 40 -7.12 -14.16 2.08
N LEU A 41 -7.25 -14.07 3.41
CA LEU A 41 -7.91 -15.04 4.28
C LEU A 41 -9.23 -14.50 4.88
N GLU A 42 -9.66 -13.30 4.49
CA GLU A 42 -10.85 -12.65 5.05
C GLU A 42 -12.05 -12.76 4.12
N ASP A 43 -12.38 -11.71 3.38
CA ASP A 43 -13.63 -11.61 2.60
C ASP A 43 -13.72 -12.60 1.42
N SER A 44 -12.59 -13.15 0.98
CA SER A 44 -12.57 -14.19 -0.06
C SER A 44 -12.95 -15.58 0.46
N ILE A 45 -13.13 -15.76 1.77
CA ILE A 45 -13.47 -17.03 2.41
C ILE A 45 -14.85 -16.93 3.06
N PRO A 46 -15.80 -17.83 2.77
CA PRO A 46 -17.08 -17.89 3.49
C PRO A 46 -16.84 -18.10 5.00
N ARG A 47 -17.54 -17.32 5.84
CA ARG A 47 -17.31 -17.24 7.30
C ARG A 47 -17.31 -18.59 8.00
N ASP A 48 -18.20 -19.49 7.60
CA ASP A 48 -18.42 -20.79 8.27
C ASP A 48 -17.69 -21.96 7.57
N ASN A 49 -16.72 -21.66 6.70
CA ASN A 49 -15.98 -22.68 5.95
C ASN A 49 -14.56 -22.85 6.49
N SER A 50 -14.43 -23.62 7.57
CA SER A 50 -13.14 -23.92 8.20
C SER A 50 -12.16 -24.68 7.28
N GLU A 51 -12.68 -25.56 6.41
CA GLU A 51 -11.83 -26.32 5.46
C GLU A 51 -11.16 -25.41 4.45
N LEU A 52 -11.91 -24.47 3.85
CA LEU A 52 -11.35 -23.48 2.95
C LEU A 52 -10.37 -22.53 3.68
N LEU A 53 -10.63 -22.20 4.93
CA LEU A 53 -9.71 -21.39 5.73
C LEU A 53 -8.37 -22.10 5.93
N GLU A 54 -8.39 -23.38 6.34
CA GLU A 54 -7.17 -24.16 6.53
C GLU A 54 -6.42 -24.35 5.18
N GLN A 55 -7.14 -24.57 4.09
CA GLN A 55 -6.54 -24.56 2.75
C GLN A 55 -5.89 -23.21 2.41
N GLY A 56 -6.56 -22.10 2.71
CA GLY A 56 -6.04 -20.75 2.53
C GLY A 56 -4.74 -20.54 3.31
N ARG A 57 -4.73 -20.89 4.60
CA ARG A 57 -3.54 -20.81 5.48
C ARG A 57 -2.38 -21.64 4.91
N ALA A 58 -2.65 -22.88 4.52
CA ALA A 58 -1.63 -23.76 3.92
C ALA A 58 -1.05 -23.17 2.64
N ASN A 59 -1.89 -22.59 1.77
CA ASN A 59 -1.44 -21.94 0.54
C ASN A 59 -0.62 -20.66 0.83
N VAL A 60 -0.98 -19.85 1.83
CA VAL A 60 -0.20 -18.68 2.25
C VAL A 60 1.18 -19.09 2.72
N ILE A 61 1.27 -20.08 3.62
CA ILE A 61 2.53 -20.62 4.14
C ILE A 61 3.38 -21.16 3.00
N ARG A 62 2.79 -21.96 2.13
CA ARG A 62 3.45 -22.54 0.97
C ARG A 62 3.98 -21.45 0.03
N ALA A 63 3.18 -20.44 -0.29
CA ALA A 63 3.57 -19.35 -1.18
C ALA A 63 4.77 -18.57 -0.64
N PHE A 64 4.79 -18.23 0.66
CA PHE A 64 5.90 -17.50 1.25
C PHE A 64 7.19 -18.32 1.33
N ASN A 65 7.10 -19.63 1.47
CA ASN A 65 8.26 -20.50 1.62
C ASN A 65 8.79 -21.06 0.28
N GLU A 66 7.96 -21.25 -0.73
CA GLU A 66 8.33 -21.99 -1.93
C GLU A 66 8.43 -21.13 -3.21
N LEU A 67 7.68 -19.99 -3.29
CA LEU A 67 7.66 -19.19 -4.52
C LEU A 67 8.78 -18.15 -4.54
N ASP A 68 9.26 -17.83 -5.74
CA ASP A 68 10.14 -16.69 -5.97
C ASP A 68 9.32 -15.39 -6.06
N TRP A 69 9.44 -14.55 -5.06
CA TRP A 69 8.76 -13.25 -4.96
C TRP A 69 9.53 -12.12 -5.64
N GLY A 70 10.79 -12.33 -5.99
CA GLY A 70 11.65 -11.25 -6.49
C GLY A 70 11.66 -10.06 -5.52
N ARG A 71 11.31 -8.88 -6.03
CA ARG A 71 11.26 -7.64 -5.20
C ARG A 71 9.87 -7.36 -4.60
N ARG A 72 8.87 -8.19 -4.84
CA ARG A 72 7.50 -7.98 -4.36
C ARG A 72 7.44 -8.08 -2.84
N LEU A 73 6.63 -7.22 -2.23
CA LEU A 73 6.29 -7.31 -0.82
C LEU A 73 5.30 -8.46 -0.60
N ARG A 74 5.54 -9.24 0.46
CA ARG A 74 4.86 -10.49 0.82
C ARG A 74 3.91 -10.22 1.95
N PHE A 75 2.65 -9.99 1.60
CA PHE A 75 1.63 -9.64 2.57
C PHE A 75 0.47 -10.64 2.53
N PHE A 76 -0.23 -10.77 3.63
CA PHE A 76 -1.51 -11.45 3.69
C PHE A 76 -2.51 -10.59 4.45
N ARG A 77 -3.78 -10.82 4.22
CA ARG A 77 -4.86 -10.23 5.00
C ARG A 77 -5.45 -11.29 5.91
N PRO A 78 -5.22 -11.23 7.24
CA PRO A 78 -5.86 -12.13 8.20
C PRO A 78 -7.33 -11.75 8.36
N ARG A 79 -8.10 -12.59 9.00
CA ARG A 79 -9.42 -12.20 9.51
C ARG A 79 -9.26 -11.19 10.64
N GLY A 80 -10.12 -10.18 10.66
CA GLY A 80 -10.12 -9.17 11.72
C GLY A 80 -10.59 -9.72 13.07
N THR A 81 -10.41 -8.94 14.13
CA THR A 81 -10.73 -9.31 15.54
C THR A 81 -12.16 -9.84 15.72
N GLN A 82 -13.10 -9.37 14.90
CA GLN A 82 -14.50 -9.84 14.97
C GLN A 82 -14.66 -11.31 14.58
N LEU A 83 -13.84 -11.83 13.68
CA LEU A 83 -13.87 -13.20 13.16
C LEU A 83 -12.79 -14.09 13.78
N ASP A 84 -11.69 -13.50 14.22
CA ASP A 84 -10.53 -14.18 14.81
C ASP A 84 -9.98 -13.39 16.01
N PRO A 85 -10.70 -13.36 17.15
CA PRO A 85 -10.30 -12.59 18.32
C PRO A 85 -9.01 -13.08 18.97
N ALA A 86 -8.57 -14.30 18.66
CA ALA A 86 -7.32 -14.88 19.15
C ALA A 86 -6.15 -14.66 18.19
N HIS A 87 -6.36 -14.00 17.04
CA HIS A 87 -5.37 -13.81 15.99
C HIS A 87 -4.70 -15.11 15.53
N ALA A 88 -5.48 -16.19 15.44
CA ALA A 88 -4.99 -17.52 15.09
C ALA A 88 -4.38 -17.55 13.67
N ASP A 89 -4.95 -16.80 12.71
CA ASP A 89 -4.40 -16.67 11.37
C ASP A 89 -2.97 -16.10 11.42
N ILE A 90 -2.77 -15.03 12.20
CA ILE A 90 -1.47 -14.39 12.37
C ILE A 90 -0.49 -15.36 13.03
N ALA A 91 -0.90 -16.02 14.12
CA ALA A 91 -0.03 -16.93 14.84
C ALA A 91 0.47 -18.08 13.95
N VAL A 92 -0.42 -18.74 13.22
CA VAL A 92 -0.08 -19.87 12.34
C VAL A 92 0.84 -19.41 11.18
N ILE A 93 0.54 -18.28 10.52
CA ILE A 93 1.36 -17.81 9.42
C ILE A 93 2.74 -17.34 9.90
N VAL A 94 2.83 -16.64 11.03
CA VAL A 94 4.12 -16.20 11.59
C VAL A 94 4.96 -17.39 12.04
N GLU A 95 4.37 -18.40 12.66
CA GLU A 95 5.06 -19.64 13.08
C GLU A 95 5.74 -20.33 11.89
N HIS A 96 5.02 -20.51 10.77
CA HIS A 96 5.47 -21.35 9.67
C HIS A 96 6.13 -20.59 8.51
N ALA A 97 5.94 -19.27 8.41
CA ALA A 97 6.45 -18.46 7.30
C ALA A 97 7.01 -17.09 7.72
N GLY A 98 7.11 -16.78 9.00
CA GLY A 98 7.51 -15.46 9.51
C GLY A 98 8.87 -14.97 9.01
N ARG A 99 9.82 -15.86 8.74
CA ARG A 99 11.12 -15.50 8.16
C ARG A 99 11.03 -14.95 6.74
N ASN A 100 10.01 -15.36 6.00
CA ASN A 100 9.76 -14.98 4.59
C ASN A 100 8.64 -13.95 4.42
N LEU A 101 7.86 -13.70 5.47
CA LEU A 101 6.76 -12.74 5.50
C LEU A 101 7.31 -11.31 5.64
N ASP A 102 6.77 -10.35 4.89
CA ASP A 102 7.09 -8.92 5.06
C ASP A 102 6.08 -8.22 5.95
N GLY A 103 4.80 -8.57 5.87
CA GLY A 103 3.78 -7.94 6.71
C GLY A 103 2.36 -8.46 6.48
N LEU A 104 1.43 -7.79 7.08
CA LEU A 104 0.00 -8.04 6.95
C LEU A 104 -0.77 -6.74 6.70
N ILE A 105 -1.87 -6.84 5.95
CA ILE A 105 -2.87 -5.78 5.83
C ILE A 105 -3.99 -6.12 6.79
N TYR A 106 -4.09 -5.39 7.90
CA TYR A 106 -5.06 -5.70 8.94
C TYR A 106 -6.40 -5.02 8.67
N PRO A 107 -7.48 -5.81 8.48
CA PRO A 107 -8.78 -5.28 8.13
C PRO A 107 -9.53 -4.74 9.34
N LYS A 108 -10.53 -3.90 9.08
CA LYS A 108 -11.56 -3.46 10.04
C LYS A 108 -10.99 -2.87 11.33
N ILE A 109 -9.85 -2.17 11.22
CA ILE A 109 -9.29 -1.38 12.32
C ILE A 109 -10.23 -0.21 12.61
N GLU A 110 -10.58 -0.02 13.87
CA GLU A 110 -11.46 1.06 14.33
C GLU A 110 -10.71 2.14 15.12
N ASP A 111 -9.60 1.78 15.79
CA ASP A 111 -8.83 2.70 16.61
C ASP A 111 -7.36 2.30 16.80
N ALA A 112 -6.61 3.18 17.46
CA ALA A 112 -5.19 3.00 17.71
C ALA A 112 -4.87 1.85 18.69
N ASP A 113 -5.78 1.51 19.58
CA ASP A 113 -5.55 0.45 20.57
C ASP A 113 -5.58 -0.93 19.90
N GLU A 114 -6.39 -1.12 18.87
CA GLU A 114 -6.35 -2.34 18.05
C GLU A 114 -5.00 -2.49 17.35
N VAL A 115 -4.43 -1.42 16.78
CA VAL A 115 -3.09 -1.47 16.18
C VAL A 115 -2.02 -1.81 17.20
N ARG A 116 -2.11 -1.25 18.42
CA ARG A 116 -1.17 -1.56 19.51
C ARG A 116 -1.30 -3.01 19.97
N ALA A 117 -2.51 -3.55 20.01
CA ALA A 117 -2.75 -4.95 20.38
C ALA A 117 -2.15 -5.91 19.33
N ILE A 118 -2.28 -5.59 18.03
CA ILE A 118 -1.66 -6.36 16.95
C ILE A 118 -0.13 -6.28 17.04
N ASP A 119 0.43 -5.09 17.29
CA ASP A 119 1.89 -4.91 17.47
C ASP A 119 2.41 -5.76 18.64
N ALA A 120 1.70 -5.77 19.77
CA ALA A 120 2.04 -6.60 20.92
C ALA A 120 1.98 -8.10 20.57
N THR A 121 0.95 -8.54 19.87
CA THR A 121 0.81 -9.92 19.38
C THR A 121 1.99 -10.30 18.47
N LEU A 122 2.31 -9.48 17.50
CA LEU A 122 3.44 -9.71 16.60
C LEU A 122 4.78 -9.74 17.35
N THR A 123 4.97 -8.85 18.31
CA THR A 123 6.19 -8.82 19.15
C THR A 123 6.36 -10.12 19.94
N GLU A 124 5.30 -10.65 20.53
CA GLU A 124 5.34 -11.92 21.24
C GLU A 124 5.60 -13.11 20.31
N LEU A 125 4.97 -13.13 19.14
CA LEU A 125 5.19 -14.18 18.14
C LEU A 125 6.61 -14.15 17.58
N GLU A 126 7.16 -12.96 17.27
CA GLU A 126 8.54 -12.81 16.84
C GLU A 126 9.53 -13.34 17.89
N ARG A 127 9.32 -12.97 19.16
CA ARG A 127 10.12 -13.49 20.27
C ARG A 127 10.01 -15.02 20.40
N ARG A 128 8.79 -15.55 20.30
CA ARG A 128 8.50 -17.00 20.46
C ARG A 128 9.16 -17.83 19.35
N PHE A 129 9.19 -17.33 18.14
CA PHE A 129 9.70 -18.05 16.96
C PHE A 129 11.10 -17.61 16.51
N ASP A 130 11.83 -16.89 17.36
CA ASP A 130 13.21 -16.41 17.09
C ASP A 130 13.31 -15.63 15.78
N LEU A 131 12.41 -14.68 15.58
CA LEU A 131 12.41 -13.74 14.47
C LEU A 131 12.99 -12.38 14.90
N PRO A 132 13.58 -11.62 13.98
CA PRO A 132 14.02 -10.26 14.30
C PRO A 132 12.86 -9.38 14.77
N ALA A 133 13.07 -8.59 15.80
CA ALA A 133 12.06 -7.67 16.31
C ALA A 133 11.62 -6.67 15.24
N GLY A 134 10.31 -6.51 15.05
CA GLY A 134 9.73 -5.64 14.03
C GLY A 134 9.79 -6.20 12.61
N ARG A 135 10.10 -7.49 12.44
CA ARG A 135 10.18 -8.18 11.15
C ARG A 135 8.85 -8.11 10.38
N VAL A 136 7.74 -8.37 11.06
CA VAL A 136 6.41 -8.36 10.46
C VAL A 136 5.84 -6.95 10.51
N ARG A 137 5.58 -6.36 9.36
CA ARG A 137 5.04 -5.01 9.20
C ARG A 137 3.50 -5.04 9.16
N ILE A 138 2.90 -3.87 9.33
CA ILE A 138 1.45 -3.68 9.34
C ILE A 138 1.08 -2.63 8.30
N GLU A 139 0.06 -2.90 7.49
CA GLU A 139 -0.75 -1.88 6.84
C GLU A 139 -2.13 -1.85 7.49
N ALA A 140 -2.62 -0.68 7.81
CA ALA A 140 -3.92 -0.50 8.40
C ALA A 140 -4.97 -0.24 7.32
N LEU A 141 -6.00 -1.08 7.25
CA LEU A 141 -7.11 -0.90 6.32
C LEU A 141 -8.17 -0.03 7.00
N ILE A 142 -8.34 1.18 6.47
CA ILE A 142 -9.29 2.20 6.94
C ILE A 142 -10.57 2.06 6.12
N GLU A 143 -11.61 1.51 6.74
CA GLU A 143 -12.82 1.10 6.03
C GLU A 143 -14.11 1.30 6.84
N SER A 144 -14.06 2.22 7.83
CA SER A 144 -15.25 2.66 8.57
C SER A 144 -15.18 4.15 8.91
N ALA A 145 -16.32 4.76 9.22
CA ALA A 145 -16.41 6.13 9.66
C ALA A 145 -15.66 6.35 10.98
N ARG A 146 -15.65 5.35 11.87
CA ARG A 146 -14.90 5.40 13.13
C ARG A 146 -13.39 5.34 12.88
N ALA A 147 -12.94 4.45 12.00
CA ALA A 147 -11.54 4.38 11.60
C ALA A 147 -11.07 5.69 10.94
N GLU A 148 -11.90 6.30 10.08
CA GLU A 148 -11.60 7.63 9.51
C GLU A 148 -11.43 8.67 10.59
N GLU A 149 -12.32 8.73 11.58
CA GLU A 149 -12.22 9.71 12.67
C GLU A 149 -10.92 9.55 13.45
N ASN A 150 -10.49 8.30 13.68
CA ASN A 150 -9.29 7.96 14.44
C ASN A 150 -8.02 7.81 13.57
N VAL A 151 -8.06 8.11 12.26
CA VAL A 151 -7.00 7.75 11.32
C VAL A 151 -5.62 8.34 11.68
N PHE A 152 -5.58 9.53 12.28
CA PHE A 152 -4.30 10.12 12.71
C PHE A 152 -3.72 9.36 13.91
N GLU A 153 -4.54 8.95 14.87
CA GLU A 153 -4.07 8.16 16.01
C GLU A 153 -3.63 6.77 15.57
N ILE A 154 -4.37 6.15 14.65
CA ILE A 154 -4.03 4.87 14.01
C ILE A 154 -2.66 4.97 13.32
N ALA A 155 -2.42 6.04 12.55
CA ALA A 155 -1.19 6.25 11.79
C ALA A 155 0.08 6.34 12.66
N PHE A 156 -0.06 6.71 13.93
CA PHE A 156 1.04 6.82 14.90
C PHE A 156 1.06 5.70 15.94
N ALA A 157 0.15 4.72 15.87
CA ALA A 157 -0.03 3.71 16.91
C ALA A 157 1.12 2.70 17.01
N SER A 158 1.84 2.44 15.91
CA SER A 158 2.94 1.47 15.87
C SER A 158 4.03 1.90 14.88
N LYS A 159 5.29 1.61 15.22
CA LYS A 159 6.44 1.74 14.30
C LYS A 159 6.46 0.66 13.21
N ARG A 160 5.60 -0.36 13.31
CA ARG A 160 5.45 -1.40 12.29
C ARG A 160 4.62 -0.94 11.11
N LEU A 161 3.90 0.19 11.23
CA LEU A 161 3.08 0.70 10.13
C LEU A 161 3.95 1.07 8.93
N VAL A 162 3.57 0.54 7.76
CA VAL A 162 4.21 0.78 6.47
C VAL A 162 3.22 1.24 5.39
N GLY A 163 1.95 1.42 5.74
CA GLY A 163 0.93 1.93 4.84
C GLY A 163 -0.43 2.11 5.50
N LEU A 164 -1.23 3.01 4.95
CA LEU A 164 -2.67 3.14 5.20
C LEU A 164 -3.42 2.83 3.91
N VAL A 165 -4.34 1.89 3.96
CA VAL A 165 -5.13 1.44 2.80
C VAL A 165 -6.57 1.89 2.97
N LEU A 166 -7.19 2.43 1.91
CA LEU A 166 -8.60 2.83 1.92
C LEU A 166 -9.49 1.67 1.43
N GLY A 167 -10.49 1.28 2.24
CA GLY A 167 -11.55 0.33 1.88
C GLY A 167 -12.90 1.02 1.73
N THR A 168 -13.27 1.44 0.52
CA THR A 168 -14.46 2.30 0.32
C THR A 168 -15.79 1.59 0.42
N TYR A 169 -15.88 0.29 0.12
CA TYR A 169 -17.18 -0.41 0.19
C TYR A 169 -17.62 -0.63 1.65
N ASP A 170 -16.74 -1.12 2.50
CA ASP A 170 -17.03 -1.24 3.93
C ASP A 170 -17.21 0.14 4.58
N TYR A 171 -16.41 1.12 4.18
CA TYR A 171 -16.59 2.51 4.60
C TYR A 171 -18.00 3.01 4.25
N TRP A 172 -18.46 2.79 3.01
CA TRP A 172 -19.79 3.18 2.55
C TRP A 172 -20.90 2.49 3.34
N ALA A 173 -20.72 1.20 3.61
CA ALA A 173 -21.63 0.43 4.45
C ALA A 173 -21.68 0.95 5.89
N SER A 174 -20.54 1.36 6.46
CA SER A 174 -20.46 1.92 7.82
C SER A 174 -21.21 3.24 7.97
N LEU A 175 -21.35 4.00 6.88
CA LEU A 175 -22.14 5.23 6.85
C LEU A 175 -23.66 4.98 6.73
N GLY A 176 -24.09 3.72 6.58
CA GLY A 176 -25.50 3.35 6.36
C GLY A 176 -26.06 3.82 5.01
N LEU A 177 -25.21 4.08 4.03
CA LEU A 177 -25.62 4.60 2.73
C LEU A 177 -26.00 3.47 1.75
N ARG A 178 -26.87 3.80 0.80
CA ARG A 178 -27.37 2.83 -0.18
C ARG A 178 -26.32 2.56 -1.25
N ALA A 179 -26.23 1.31 -1.71
CA ALA A 179 -25.32 0.91 -2.81
C ALA A 179 -25.57 1.72 -4.10
N SER A 180 -26.84 2.10 -4.37
CA SER A 180 -27.20 2.90 -5.57
C SER A 180 -26.64 4.33 -5.57
N SER A 181 -26.21 4.86 -4.43
CA SER A 181 -25.59 6.19 -4.32
C SER A 181 -24.05 6.13 -4.31
N TYR A 182 -23.48 4.94 -4.29
CA TYR A 182 -22.02 4.78 -4.36
C TYR A 182 -21.49 5.24 -5.72
N ARG A 183 -20.50 6.11 -5.69
CA ARG A 183 -19.66 6.44 -6.83
C ARG A 183 -18.28 6.91 -6.33
N TYR A 184 -17.25 6.63 -7.10
CA TYR A 184 -15.86 6.91 -6.72
C TYR A 184 -15.58 8.41 -6.47
N ASP A 185 -16.28 9.31 -7.15
CA ASP A 185 -16.16 10.78 -7.06
C ASP A 185 -17.16 11.40 -6.07
N HIS A 186 -17.72 10.61 -5.15
CA HIS A 186 -18.65 11.14 -4.16
C HIS A 186 -17.91 12.01 -3.13
N PRO A 187 -18.46 13.19 -2.73
CA PRO A 187 -17.80 14.11 -1.82
C PRO A 187 -17.34 13.49 -0.48
N LEU A 188 -18.08 12.51 0.07
CA LEU A 188 -17.67 11.80 1.28
C LEU A 188 -16.43 10.91 1.04
N ILE A 189 -16.32 10.31 -0.16
CA ILE A 189 -15.12 9.54 -0.52
C ILE A 189 -13.90 10.48 -0.62
N ASP A 190 -14.06 11.67 -1.17
CA ASP A 190 -12.97 12.65 -1.23
C ASP A 190 -12.55 13.16 0.14
N GLN A 191 -13.49 13.28 1.09
CA GLN A 191 -13.15 13.64 2.45
C GLN A 191 -12.27 12.58 3.12
N VAL A 192 -12.67 11.30 3.08
CA VAL A 192 -11.88 10.22 3.66
C VAL A 192 -10.54 10.06 2.95
N ARG A 193 -10.46 10.18 1.62
CA ARG A 193 -9.20 10.21 0.85
C ARG A 193 -8.25 11.27 1.40
N GLY A 194 -8.75 12.50 1.57
CA GLY A 194 -7.96 13.62 2.10
C GLY A 194 -7.46 13.39 3.52
N ARG A 195 -8.25 12.76 4.38
CA ARG A 195 -7.83 12.42 5.75
C ARG A 195 -6.75 11.35 5.75
N ILE A 196 -6.91 10.28 4.98
CA ILE A 196 -5.94 9.18 4.89
C ILE A 196 -4.61 9.66 4.33
N VAL A 197 -4.61 10.41 3.21
CA VAL A 197 -3.37 10.94 2.61
C VAL A 197 -2.62 11.83 3.59
N LYS A 198 -3.32 12.72 4.32
CA LYS A 198 -2.69 13.60 5.33
C LYS A 198 -2.14 12.81 6.51
N ALA A 199 -2.88 11.82 7.03
CA ALA A 199 -2.44 11.00 8.15
C ALA A 199 -1.22 10.16 7.78
N ALA A 200 -1.24 9.52 6.60
CA ALA A 200 -0.12 8.76 6.04
C ALA A 200 1.12 9.65 5.87
N ALA A 201 0.97 10.81 5.24
CA ALA A 201 2.06 11.77 5.07
C ALA A 201 2.63 12.27 6.41
N ALA A 202 1.79 12.54 7.41
CA ALA A 202 2.23 12.94 8.75
C ALA A 202 3.03 11.84 9.45
N ALA A 203 2.64 10.58 9.29
CA ALA A 203 3.34 9.42 9.83
C ALA A 203 4.60 9.05 9.03
N GLY A 204 4.70 9.45 7.76
CA GLY A 204 5.80 9.13 6.86
C GLY A 204 5.63 7.77 6.19
N VAL A 205 4.39 7.33 5.97
CA VAL A 205 4.05 6.07 5.29
C VAL A 205 3.24 6.35 4.02
N PRO A 206 3.24 5.47 3.01
CA PRO A 206 2.37 5.61 1.84
C PRO A 206 0.89 5.44 2.17
N ALA A 207 0.04 6.17 1.44
CA ALA A 207 -1.40 5.94 1.36
C ALA A 207 -1.73 5.16 0.10
N ILE A 208 -2.60 4.15 0.21
CA ILE A 208 -3.01 3.28 -0.88
C ILE A 208 -4.50 3.48 -1.14
N ALA A 209 -4.83 3.81 -2.39
CA ALA A 209 -6.21 4.06 -2.78
C ALA A 209 -7.02 2.75 -2.90
N GLU A 210 -8.31 2.90 -2.77
CA GLU A 210 -9.31 1.84 -2.81
C GLU A 210 -9.33 1.03 -4.11
N MET A 211 -9.98 -0.14 -4.07
CA MET A 211 -10.18 -1.00 -5.21
C MET A 211 -11.30 -0.46 -6.14
N THR A 212 -11.11 -0.59 -7.45
CA THR A 212 -12.17 -0.44 -8.45
C THR A 212 -12.67 -1.83 -8.84
N THR A 213 -13.94 -2.13 -8.56
CA THR A 213 -14.50 -3.49 -8.66
C THR A 213 -15.15 -3.81 -10.00
N ASN A 214 -15.26 -2.86 -10.91
CA ASN A 214 -15.76 -3.09 -12.25
C ASN A 214 -14.66 -3.72 -13.12
N TYR A 215 -14.60 -5.06 -13.13
CA TYR A 215 -13.57 -5.80 -13.87
C TYR A 215 -13.96 -6.03 -15.32
N PRO A 216 -13.02 -5.99 -16.29
CA PRO A 216 -13.24 -6.32 -17.71
C PRO A 216 -13.30 -7.83 -17.94
N THR A 217 -14.27 -8.50 -17.32
CA THR A 217 -14.44 -9.96 -17.36
C THR A 217 -14.86 -10.47 -18.73
N ARG A 218 -14.65 -11.79 -18.99
CA ARG A 218 -14.89 -12.39 -20.30
C ARG A 218 -16.36 -12.47 -20.71
N ASP A 219 -17.27 -12.44 -19.75
CA ASP A 219 -18.72 -12.42 -19.93
C ASP A 219 -19.26 -11.05 -20.37
N LYS A 220 -18.46 -10.00 -20.27
CA LYS A 220 -18.81 -8.66 -20.74
C LYS A 220 -18.57 -8.49 -22.24
N THR A 221 -19.39 -7.64 -22.85
CA THR A 221 -19.18 -7.19 -24.23
C THR A 221 -17.89 -6.39 -24.35
N GLU A 222 -17.40 -6.22 -25.57
CA GLU A 222 -16.20 -5.42 -25.86
C GLU A 222 -16.34 -3.95 -25.37
N ALA A 223 -17.55 -3.37 -25.53
CA ALA A 223 -17.86 -2.01 -25.05
C ALA A 223 -17.81 -1.91 -23.52
N GLU A 224 -18.39 -2.87 -22.81
CA GLU A 224 -18.38 -2.94 -21.35
C GLU A 224 -16.97 -3.17 -20.79
N ARG A 225 -16.17 -3.99 -21.45
CA ARG A 225 -14.74 -4.19 -21.06
C ARG A 225 -13.95 -2.91 -21.22
N ARG A 226 -14.10 -2.20 -22.35
CA ARG A 226 -13.45 -0.88 -22.55
C ARG A 226 -13.91 0.13 -21.50
N ALA A 227 -15.19 0.17 -21.19
CA ALA A 227 -15.71 1.06 -20.15
C ALA A 227 -15.12 0.75 -18.76
N ALA A 228 -14.98 -0.53 -18.40
CA ALA A 228 -14.36 -0.95 -17.14
C ALA A 228 -12.86 -0.58 -17.06
N ILE A 229 -12.13 -0.73 -18.16
CA ILE A 229 -10.71 -0.33 -18.25
C ILE A 229 -10.57 1.19 -18.10
N GLU A 230 -11.43 1.95 -18.77
CA GLU A 230 -11.39 3.43 -18.71
C GLU A 230 -11.82 3.95 -17.34
N GLU A 231 -12.78 3.30 -16.68
CA GLU A 231 -13.17 3.59 -15.30
C GLU A 231 -11.99 3.41 -14.36
N PHE A 232 -11.29 2.26 -14.43
CA PHE A 232 -10.11 2.02 -13.61
C PHE A 232 -9.00 3.06 -13.88
N ARG A 233 -8.72 3.36 -15.15
CA ARG A 233 -7.69 4.35 -15.54
C ARG A 233 -7.99 5.73 -14.95
N ARG A 234 -9.22 6.20 -15.10
CA ARG A 234 -9.66 7.49 -14.57
C ARG A 234 -9.55 7.54 -13.05
N ASP A 235 -9.99 6.49 -12.37
CA ASP A 235 -9.97 6.37 -10.92
C ASP A 235 -8.52 6.30 -10.39
N ALA A 236 -7.64 5.57 -11.04
CA ALA A 236 -6.22 5.49 -10.68
C ALA A 236 -5.49 6.83 -10.90
N LEU A 237 -5.76 7.54 -11.99
CA LEU A 237 -5.23 8.88 -12.24
C LEU A 237 -5.71 9.87 -11.17
N TYR A 238 -7.00 9.82 -10.83
CA TYR A 238 -7.57 10.65 -9.79
C TYR A 238 -6.93 10.39 -8.43
N ALA A 239 -6.75 9.12 -8.05
CA ALA A 239 -6.09 8.74 -6.82
C ALA A 239 -4.63 9.25 -6.76
N ARG A 240 -3.88 9.13 -7.86
CA ARG A 240 -2.51 9.66 -7.96
C ARG A 240 -2.49 11.18 -7.76
N GLU A 241 -3.37 11.92 -8.42
CA GLU A 241 -3.46 13.37 -8.29
C GLU A 241 -3.89 13.79 -6.88
N PHE A 242 -4.68 12.95 -6.21
CA PHE A 242 -5.11 13.17 -4.83
C PHE A 242 -3.97 13.00 -3.82
N GLY A 243 -2.88 12.32 -4.21
CA GLY A 243 -1.68 12.13 -3.39
C GLY A 243 -1.48 10.72 -2.84
N PHE A 244 -2.21 9.74 -3.35
CA PHE A 244 -1.94 8.34 -3.04
C PHE A 244 -0.63 7.87 -3.70
N ALA A 245 0.07 6.93 -3.05
CA ALA A 245 1.30 6.32 -3.56
C ALA A 245 1.03 5.12 -4.45
N GLY A 246 -0.16 4.58 -4.43
CA GLY A 246 -0.58 3.43 -5.20
C GLY A 246 -2.06 3.12 -5.06
N LYS A 247 -2.47 2.01 -5.65
CA LYS A 247 -3.87 1.59 -5.71
C LYS A 247 -4.04 0.11 -5.45
N TRP A 248 -5.11 -0.23 -4.78
CA TRP A 248 -5.56 -1.60 -4.58
C TRP A 248 -6.19 -2.15 -5.87
N THR A 249 -5.78 -3.35 -6.29
CA THR A 249 -6.20 -4.01 -7.54
C THR A 249 -6.67 -5.43 -7.28
N GLY A 250 -7.63 -5.90 -8.08
CA GLY A 250 -8.18 -7.25 -7.95
C GLY A 250 -7.80 -8.20 -9.10
N ILE A 251 -7.19 -7.68 -10.18
CA ILE A 251 -6.82 -8.47 -11.36
C ILE A 251 -5.50 -7.99 -11.97
N PRO A 252 -4.77 -8.88 -12.70
CA PRO A 252 -3.47 -8.53 -13.28
C PRO A 252 -3.49 -7.35 -14.25
N GLU A 253 -4.55 -7.16 -15.02
CA GLU A 253 -4.68 -6.06 -15.97
C GLU A 253 -4.75 -4.70 -15.25
N GLN A 254 -5.54 -4.61 -14.18
CA GLN A 254 -5.58 -3.42 -13.32
C GLN A 254 -4.23 -3.18 -12.65
N THR A 255 -3.55 -4.24 -12.22
CA THR A 255 -2.24 -4.16 -11.57
C THR A 255 -1.19 -3.56 -12.50
N ALA A 256 -1.10 -4.02 -13.75
CA ALA A 256 -0.17 -3.46 -14.73
C ALA A 256 -0.45 -1.98 -15.00
N MET A 257 -1.73 -1.61 -15.13
CA MET A 257 -2.15 -0.23 -15.35
C MET A 257 -1.87 0.67 -14.14
N ALA A 258 -2.07 0.17 -12.91
CA ALA A 258 -1.73 0.92 -11.71
C ALA A 258 -0.22 1.20 -11.65
N VAL A 259 0.64 0.21 -11.91
CA VAL A 259 2.10 0.41 -11.98
C VAL A 259 2.47 1.46 -13.03
N GLU A 260 1.88 1.40 -14.23
CA GLU A 260 2.11 2.40 -15.28
C GLU A 260 1.73 3.82 -14.81
N ILE A 261 0.55 3.97 -14.19
CA ILE A 261 0.01 5.27 -13.77
C ILE A 261 0.80 5.87 -12.60
N PHE A 262 1.18 5.07 -11.61
CA PHE A 262 1.89 5.55 -10.42
C PHE A 262 3.42 5.60 -10.60
N GLN A 263 3.94 5.11 -11.72
CA GLN A 263 5.37 5.21 -12.04
C GLN A 263 5.78 6.67 -12.25
N ILE A 264 6.99 7.03 -11.79
CA ILE A 264 7.55 8.35 -12.03
C ILE A 264 8.20 8.35 -13.42
N PRO A 265 7.83 9.27 -14.33
CA PRO A 265 8.45 9.41 -15.65
C PRO A 265 9.94 9.76 -15.54
N ASP A 266 10.76 9.26 -16.49
CA ASP A 266 12.20 9.54 -16.54
C ASP A 266 12.54 11.03 -16.62
N ASP A 267 11.75 11.77 -17.38
CA ASP A 267 11.93 13.21 -17.55
C ASP A 267 11.64 13.98 -16.25
N GLU A 268 10.70 13.50 -15.41
CA GLU A 268 10.43 14.06 -14.10
C GLU A 268 11.59 13.80 -13.13
N ILE A 269 12.13 12.58 -13.14
CA ILE A 269 13.31 12.23 -12.32
C ILE A 269 14.50 13.10 -12.74
N ASN A 270 14.77 13.23 -14.03
CA ASN A 270 15.89 14.01 -14.55
C ASN A 270 15.76 15.50 -14.18
N ARG A 271 14.58 16.09 -14.32
CA ARG A 271 14.32 17.47 -13.88
C ARG A 271 14.54 17.64 -12.37
N ALA A 272 14.09 16.68 -11.56
CA ALA A 272 14.30 16.74 -10.11
C ALA A 272 15.79 16.63 -9.74
N ILE A 273 16.58 15.79 -10.42
CA ILE A 273 18.05 15.70 -10.24
C ILE A 273 18.72 17.03 -10.56
N GLU A 274 18.41 17.61 -11.73
CA GLU A 274 18.98 18.88 -12.15
C GLU A 274 18.62 20.02 -11.20
N ALA A 275 17.37 20.08 -10.76
CA ALA A 275 16.91 21.06 -9.79
C ALA A 275 17.64 20.94 -8.44
N ALA A 276 17.79 19.71 -7.93
CA ALA A 276 18.49 19.47 -6.68
C ALA A 276 19.99 19.85 -6.76
N ARG A 277 20.67 19.55 -7.87
CA ARG A 277 22.07 19.97 -8.11
C ARG A 277 22.21 21.48 -8.10
N LYS A 278 21.41 22.20 -8.90
CA LYS A 278 21.42 23.67 -8.95
C LYS A 278 21.15 24.30 -7.58
N PHE A 279 20.26 23.69 -6.77
CA PHE A 279 19.97 24.18 -5.43
C PHE A 279 21.17 23.94 -4.48
N LEU A 280 21.81 22.77 -4.52
CA LEU A 280 23.00 22.46 -3.72
C LEU A 280 24.19 23.38 -4.07
N GLU A 281 24.40 23.69 -5.35
CA GLU A 281 25.40 24.66 -5.81
C GLU A 281 25.12 26.06 -5.23
N ALA A 282 23.88 26.52 -5.30
CA ALA A 282 23.47 27.79 -4.74
C ALA A 282 23.67 27.86 -3.20
N GLU A 283 23.35 26.79 -2.48
CA GLU A 283 23.61 26.68 -1.04
C GLU A 283 25.12 26.76 -0.73
N ALA A 284 25.95 26.09 -1.53
CA ALA A 284 27.41 26.12 -1.35
C ALA A 284 28.00 27.55 -1.57
N GLU A 285 27.36 28.36 -2.39
CA GLU A 285 27.70 29.77 -2.61
C GLU A 285 27.03 30.73 -1.59
N GLY A 286 26.35 30.19 -0.58
CA GLY A 286 25.67 30.99 0.47
C GLY A 286 24.34 31.60 0.03
N ARG A 287 23.74 31.15 -1.06
CA ARG A 287 22.43 31.60 -1.55
C ARG A 287 21.32 30.65 -1.09
N GLY A 288 20.26 31.18 -0.48
CA GLY A 288 19.11 30.42 0.00
C GLY A 288 18.01 30.18 -1.06
N ALA A 289 18.17 30.76 -2.25
CA ALA A 289 17.25 30.59 -3.38
C ALA A 289 17.99 30.75 -4.71
N VAL A 290 17.45 30.11 -5.76
CA VAL A 290 18.00 30.12 -7.12
C VAL A 290 16.86 30.06 -8.15
N MET A 291 17.08 30.64 -9.34
CA MET A 291 16.14 30.52 -10.45
C MET A 291 16.38 29.20 -11.20
N ILE A 292 15.36 28.35 -11.29
CA ILE A 292 15.36 27.10 -12.06
C ILE A 292 14.18 27.16 -13.03
N ASP A 293 14.45 27.06 -14.33
CA ASP A 293 13.44 27.09 -15.41
C ASP A 293 12.45 28.29 -15.29
N GLY A 294 12.99 29.46 -14.94
CA GLY A 294 12.22 30.69 -14.81
C GLY A 294 11.36 30.78 -13.54
N ARG A 295 11.52 29.86 -12.60
CA ARG A 295 10.83 29.85 -11.31
C ARG A 295 11.82 29.93 -10.16
N MET A 296 11.45 30.64 -9.10
CA MET A 296 12.24 30.68 -7.89
C MET A 296 12.16 29.33 -7.18
N SER A 297 13.31 28.75 -6.86
CA SER A 297 13.45 27.55 -6.05
C SER A 297 14.18 27.89 -4.76
N ASP A 298 13.57 27.56 -3.66
CA ASP A 298 14.09 27.71 -2.30
C ASP A 298 14.10 26.34 -1.59
N ARG A 299 14.42 26.34 -0.31
CA ARG A 299 14.43 25.11 0.48
C ARG A 299 13.06 24.39 0.55
N ALA A 300 11.94 25.10 0.43
CA ALA A 300 10.61 24.48 0.41
C ALA A 300 10.38 23.75 -0.91
N THR A 301 10.73 24.38 -2.03
CA THR A 301 10.64 23.79 -3.37
C THR A 301 11.59 22.60 -3.52
N ASP A 302 12.83 22.70 -2.99
CA ASP A 302 13.79 21.58 -3.00
C ASP A 302 13.24 20.36 -2.25
N ARG A 303 12.55 20.56 -1.10
CA ARG A 303 11.91 19.45 -0.39
C ARG A 303 10.88 18.69 -1.22
N VAL A 304 10.12 19.37 -2.07
CA VAL A 304 9.18 18.72 -3.00
C VAL A 304 9.93 17.87 -4.02
N ASN A 305 10.99 18.42 -4.64
CA ASN A 305 11.84 17.66 -5.57
C ASN A 305 12.48 16.43 -4.90
N ARG A 306 12.90 16.55 -3.63
CA ARG A 306 13.46 15.43 -2.87
C ARG A 306 12.48 14.30 -2.63
N ASN A 307 11.17 14.53 -2.58
CA ASN A 307 10.19 13.46 -2.50
C ASN A 307 10.22 12.59 -3.78
N THR A 308 10.25 13.21 -4.96
CA THR A 308 10.44 12.51 -6.25
C THR A 308 11.74 11.71 -6.26
N LEU A 309 12.86 12.31 -5.82
CA LEU A 309 14.17 11.66 -5.80
C LEU A 309 14.25 10.47 -4.82
N LYS A 310 13.67 10.59 -3.63
CA LYS A 310 13.60 9.49 -2.67
C LYS A 310 12.81 8.31 -3.22
N MET A 311 11.69 8.56 -3.88
CA MET A 311 10.92 7.51 -4.55
C MET A 311 11.71 6.90 -5.72
N ALA A 312 12.40 7.70 -6.53
CA ALA A 312 13.26 7.22 -7.61
C ALA A 312 14.42 6.33 -7.08
N TYR A 313 15.00 6.69 -5.94
CA TYR A 313 16.00 5.87 -5.26
C TYR A 313 15.40 4.55 -4.77
N ALA A 314 14.23 4.57 -4.13
CA ALA A 314 13.55 3.36 -3.68
C ALA A 314 13.20 2.41 -4.84
N LEU A 315 12.86 2.98 -6.01
CA LEU A 315 12.64 2.24 -7.26
C LEU A 315 13.92 1.69 -7.90
N GLY A 316 15.11 2.09 -7.41
CA GLY A 316 16.40 1.74 -8.00
C GLY A 316 16.71 2.48 -9.31
N ARG A 317 16.04 3.63 -9.55
CA ARG A 317 16.24 4.51 -10.72
C ARG A 317 17.37 5.53 -10.47
N ILE A 318 17.78 5.69 -9.24
CA ILE A 318 18.93 6.44 -8.76
C ILE A 318 19.80 5.48 -7.97
N ASP A 319 21.08 5.43 -8.26
CA ASP A 319 22.03 4.60 -7.52
C ASP A 319 22.48 5.25 -6.20
N GLU A 320 23.21 4.51 -5.38
CA GLU A 320 23.65 4.97 -4.07
C GLU A 320 24.64 6.16 -4.19
N ALA A 321 25.50 6.18 -5.21
CA ALA A 321 26.46 7.25 -5.41
C ALA A 321 25.74 8.58 -5.68
N MET A 322 24.78 8.58 -6.59
CA MET A 322 23.93 9.74 -6.88
C MET A 322 23.06 10.13 -5.68
N ALA A 323 22.52 9.15 -4.93
CA ALA A 323 21.73 9.43 -3.74
C ALA A 323 22.56 10.17 -2.67
N ARG A 324 23.85 9.80 -2.48
CA ARG A 324 24.79 10.53 -1.60
C ARG A 324 25.12 11.90 -2.15
N GLU A 325 25.43 12.03 -3.44
CA GLU A 325 25.68 13.32 -4.11
C GLU A 325 24.52 14.30 -3.86
N LEU A 326 23.30 13.83 -4.03
CA LEU A 326 22.08 14.63 -3.84
C LEU A 326 21.65 14.76 -2.37
N ARG A 327 22.41 14.21 -1.43
CA ARG A 327 22.11 14.22 0.03
C ARG A 327 20.72 13.65 0.34
N LEU A 328 20.35 12.55 -0.31
CA LEU A 328 19.10 11.82 -0.02
C LEU A 328 19.28 10.82 1.13
N ILE A 329 20.52 10.33 1.27
CA ILE A 329 21.00 9.38 2.28
C ILE A 329 22.33 9.86 2.87
#